data_a1375eb9f51cf4bf40b68ea8d2806a36
#
_entry.id   a1375eb9f51cf4bf40b68ea8d2806a36
#
_cell.length_a   1.000
_cell.length_b   1.000
_cell.length_c   1.000
_cell.angle_alpha   90.00
_cell.angle_beta   90.00
_cell.angle_gamma   90.00
#
_symmetry.space_group_name_H-M   'P 1'
#
loop_
_entity.id
_entity.type
_entity.pdbx_description
1 polymer ?
#
loop_
_entity_poly.entity_id
_entity_poly.type
_entity_poly.pdbx_seq_one_letter_code
_entity_poly.pdbx_strand_id
1 'polypeptide(L)'
;MGIKVFMSAICAAIIFNITEANDTMELSKKEKNIVLAAAYAAKGDCKNLKSALADGLDAGVTIAEYKEVLVQLYAYCGFPRSLNALGTFMGLLKERSGDKAGRAPSEVPDTPPLKFGADNQTKLIGTEVKGEIFEFAPAIDRFLKAHLFGDIFGRDNLDWRTREIATVAMLAAIDGVESQLASHIAIAKHNGVSDSQIGEILKLVRDGPRGMSNTGPFPFGAENVAYSKYFSGKSYLAPLSKNSELGVPVANVTFEPGCRNNWHSHTGGQILIAVGGKGFYQEKGKPARPLKEGDIVEISPNVVHWHGAAPDSWFSHLAIECNPKENKNTWLEPVSDAEYAEAVGK
;
A
#
# COMPACT_ATOMS: atom_id res chain seq x y z
N MET A 1 53.11 26.78 19.19
CA MET A 1 52.04 26.38 20.08
C MET A 1 50.79 27.22 19.76
N GLY A 2 49.74 26.63 19.23
CA GLY A 2 48.42 27.19 19.24
C GLY A 2 47.96 27.99 18.00
N ILE A 3 47.64 27.33 16.87
CA ILE A 3 46.60 27.77 15.91
C ILE A 3 45.89 26.50 15.44
N LYS A 4 44.84 26.14 16.16
CA LYS A 4 43.76 25.27 15.69
C LYS A 4 42.49 25.72 16.41
N VAL A 5 41.40 25.76 15.69
CA VAL A 5 40.03 26.12 16.06
C VAL A 5 39.63 27.51 15.56
N PHE A 6 39.17 27.53 14.29
CA PHE A 6 38.16 28.50 13.78
C PHE A 6 37.74 28.13 12.35
N MET A 7 37.27 26.90 12.10
CA MET A 7 36.64 26.56 10.80
C MET A 7 35.64 25.39 10.93
N SER A 8 34.80 25.37 11.95
CA SER A 8 33.83 24.28 12.11
C SER A 8 32.38 24.71 12.41
N ALA A 9 32.09 25.99 12.50
CA ALA A 9 30.76 26.45 12.92
C ALA A 9 29.83 26.95 11.80
N ILE A 10 30.38 27.25 10.60
CA ILE A 10 29.57 27.84 9.52
C ILE A 10 29.00 26.77 8.56
N CYS A 11 29.69 25.64 8.37
CA CYS A 11 29.17 24.57 7.52
C CYS A 11 28.03 23.76 8.15
N ALA A 12 27.99 23.65 9.48
CA ALA A 12 26.96 22.88 10.19
C ALA A 12 25.57 23.58 10.17
N ALA A 13 25.54 24.92 10.18
CA ALA A 13 24.29 25.68 10.21
C ALA A 13 23.57 25.72 8.83
N ILE A 14 24.32 25.60 7.73
CA ILE A 14 23.75 25.60 6.37
C ILE A 14 23.19 24.23 6.00
N ILE A 15 23.80 23.15 6.51
CA ILE A 15 23.30 21.78 6.26
C ILE A 15 22.03 21.49 7.07
N PHE A 16 21.88 22.05 8.27
CA PHE A 16 20.68 21.87 9.12
C PHE A 16 19.44 22.56 8.55
N ASN A 17 19.58 23.71 7.88
CA ASN A 17 18.43 24.43 7.32
C ASN A 17 17.93 23.86 5.97
N ILE A 18 18.73 23.06 5.25
CA ILE A 18 18.30 22.45 3.98
C ILE A 18 17.55 21.13 4.24
N THR A 19 17.89 20.41 5.31
CA THR A 19 17.21 19.17 5.70
C THR A 19 15.84 19.43 6.32
N GLU A 20 15.67 20.46 7.14
CA GLU A 20 14.38 20.79 7.76
C GLU A 20 13.34 21.32 6.76
N ALA A 21 13.75 22.04 5.70
CA ALA A 21 12.83 22.55 4.69
C ALA A 21 12.27 21.47 3.76
N ASN A 22 12.95 20.34 3.59
CA ASN A 22 12.49 19.20 2.76
C ASN A 22 11.64 18.19 3.55
N ASP A 23 11.74 18.18 4.87
CA ASP A 23 11.10 17.16 5.73
C ASP A 23 9.59 17.39 5.94
N THR A 24 9.05 18.54 5.53
CA THR A 24 7.64 18.92 5.74
C THR A 24 6.77 18.84 4.50
N MET A 25 7.31 18.54 3.32
CA MET A 25 6.51 18.46 2.09
C MET A 25 5.87 17.07 1.95
N GLU A 26 4.55 17.05 1.90
CA GLU A 26 3.78 15.87 1.51
C GLU A 26 3.98 15.54 0.02
N LEU A 27 3.69 14.30 -0.36
CA LEU A 27 3.58 13.92 -1.77
C LEU A 27 2.45 14.71 -2.44
N SER A 28 2.69 15.20 -3.63
CA SER A 28 1.64 15.79 -4.47
C SER A 28 0.56 14.76 -4.83
N LYS A 29 -0.64 15.22 -5.17
CA LYS A 29 -1.72 14.34 -5.63
C LYS A 29 -1.29 13.44 -6.80
N LYS A 30 -0.47 13.97 -7.71
CA LYS A 30 0.11 13.24 -8.83
C LYS A 30 1.02 12.11 -8.35
N GLU A 31 1.94 12.38 -7.44
CA GLU A 31 2.87 11.38 -6.89
C GLU A 31 2.15 10.30 -6.08
N LYS A 32 1.14 10.66 -5.27
CA LYS A 32 0.30 9.70 -4.55
C LYS A 32 -0.35 8.68 -5.50
N ASN A 33 -0.85 9.13 -6.65
CA ASN A 33 -1.44 8.22 -7.63
C ASN A 33 -0.39 7.38 -8.38
N ILE A 34 0.82 7.88 -8.60
CA ILE A 34 1.95 7.08 -9.12
C ILE A 34 2.31 5.96 -8.13
N VAL A 35 2.40 6.27 -6.83
CA VAL A 35 2.62 5.27 -5.76
C VAL A 35 1.58 4.17 -5.81
N LEU A 36 0.30 4.53 -5.86
CA LEU A 36 -0.79 3.56 -5.87
C LEU A 36 -0.79 2.69 -7.13
N ALA A 37 -0.61 3.30 -8.30
CA ALA A 37 -0.53 2.55 -9.56
C ALA A 37 0.67 1.60 -9.57
N ALA A 38 1.84 2.04 -9.12
CA ALA A 38 3.05 1.21 -9.02
C ALA A 38 2.85 0.03 -8.05
N ALA A 39 2.27 0.27 -6.88
CA ALA A 39 2.00 -0.76 -5.88
C ALA A 39 0.98 -1.80 -6.36
N TYR A 40 -0.14 -1.38 -6.94
CA TYR A 40 -1.14 -2.31 -7.47
C TYR A 40 -0.61 -3.11 -8.67
N ALA A 41 0.15 -2.48 -9.54
CA ALA A 41 0.81 -3.18 -10.65
C ALA A 41 1.80 -4.23 -10.12
N ALA A 42 2.59 -3.91 -9.09
CA ALA A 42 3.52 -4.83 -8.45
C ALA A 42 2.82 -6.01 -7.76
N LYS A 43 1.66 -5.81 -7.17
CA LYS A 43 0.81 -6.89 -6.61
C LYS A 43 0.09 -7.70 -7.68
N GLY A 44 -0.03 -7.19 -8.90
CA GLY A 44 -0.86 -7.79 -9.96
C GLY A 44 -2.37 -7.54 -9.79
N ASP A 45 -2.74 -6.55 -8.97
CA ASP A 45 -4.12 -6.16 -8.73
C ASP A 45 -4.63 -5.22 -9.84
N CYS A 46 -4.95 -5.81 -10.99
CA CYS A 46 -5.40 -5.07 -12.17
C CYS A 46 -6.71 -4.28 -11.95
N LYS A 47 -7.56 -4.70 -11.03
CA LYS A 47 -8.82 -4.02 -10.72
C LYS A 47 -8.57 -2.67 -10.05
N ASN A 48 -7.80 -2.67 -8.97
CA ASN A 48 -7.47 -1.44 -8.24
C ASN A 48 -6.47 -0.59 -9.03
N LEU A 49 -5.58 -1.21 -9.82
CA LEU A 49 -4.71 -0.51 -10.75
C LEU A 49 -5.50 0.34 -11.73
N LYS A 50 -6.58 -0.20 -12.35
CA LYS A 50 -7.42 0.56 -13.29
C LYS A 50 -7.96 1.84 -12.66
N SER A 51 -8.43 1.77 -11.41
CA SER A 51 -8.92 2.94 -10.68
C SER A 51 -7.80 3.94 -10.38
N ALA A 52 -6.66 3.47 -9.87
CA ALA A 52 -5.52 4.35 -9.55
C ALA A 52 -4.96 5.06 -10.78
N LEU A 53 -4.93 4.37 -11.93
CA LEU A 53 -4.53 4.97 -13.21
C LEU A 53 -5.52 6.07 -13.66
N ALA A 54 -6.83 5.83 -13.54
CA ALA A 54 -7.85 6.82 -13.87
C ALA A 54 -7.73 8.07 -12.99
N ASP A 55 -7.66 7.88 -11.66
CA ASP A 55 -7.52 8.97 -10.68
C ASP A 55 -6.23 9.78 -10.90
N GLY A 56 -5.16 9.11 -11.33
CA GLY A 56 -3.90 9.77 -11.63
C GLY A 56 -3.91 10.57 -12.93
N LEU A 57 -4.56 10.08 -13.98
CA LEU A 57 -4.79 10.87 -15.21
C LEU A 57 -5.58 12.14 -14.87
N ASP A 58 -6.61 12.03 -14.03
CA ASP A 58 -7.40 13.17 -13.54
C ASP A 58 -6.56 14.11 -12.64
N ALA A 59 -5.56 13.59 -11.94
CA ALA A 59 -4.60 14.35 -11.16
C ALA A 59 -3.45 14.95 -11.99
N GLY A 60 -3.42 14.70 -13.31
CA GLY A 60 -2.47 15.27 -14.25
C GLY A 60 -1.23 14.40 -14.51
N VAL A 61 -1.22 13.13 -14.12
CA VAL A 61 -0.22 12.16 -14.63
C VAL A 61 -0.47 11.97 -16.12
N THR A 62 0.58 12.01 -16.92
CA THR A 62 0.47 11.86 -18.37
C THR A 62 0.50 10.38 -18.78
N ILE A 63 0.00 10.09 -19.98
CA ILE A 63 0.06 8.74 -20.57
C ILE A 63 1.52 8.26 -20.67
N ALA A 64 2.45 9.16 -21.06
CA ALA A 64 3.87 8.82 -21.16
C ALA A 64 4.47 8.45 -19.80
N GLU A 65 4.19 9.22 -18.74
CA GLU A 65 4.70 8.94 -17.39
C GLU A 65 4.20 7.59 -16.87
N TYR A 66 2.92 7.29 -17.02
CA TYR A 66 2.42 5.96 -16.63
C TYR A 66 3.02 4.82 -17.45
N LYS A 67 3.22 5.01 -18.76
CA LYS A 67 3.96 4.02 -19.55
C LYS A 67 5.36 3.76 -19.00
N GLU A 68 6.09 4.81 -18.63
CA GLU A 68 7.43 4.67 -18.03
C GLU A 68 7.39 3.89 -16.70
N VAL A 69 6.47 4.21 -15.79
CA VAL A 69 6.28 3.50 -14.52
C VAL A 69 5.98 2.02 -14.77
N LEU A 70 5.04 1.71 -15.68
CA LEU A 70 4.61 0.34 -15.94
C LEU A 70 5.64 -0.46 -16.75
N VAL A 71 6.43 0.17 -17.61
CA VAL A 71 7.60 -0.44 -18.25
C VAL A 71 8.68 -0.74 -17.22
N GLN A 72 9.05 0.22 -16.39
CA GLN A 72 10.05 0.05 -15.34
C GLN A 72 9.73 -1.11 -14.39
N LEU A 73 8.44 -1.37 -14.16
CA LEU A 73 7.94 -2.43 -13.28
C LEU A 73 8.55 -3.81 -13.57
N TYR A 74 8.80 -4.14 -14.86
CA TYR A 74 9.29 -5.48 -15.18
C TYR A 74 10.67 -5.77 -14.57
N ALA A 75 11.51 -4.76 -14.39
CA ALA A 75 12.82 -4.91 -13.81
C ALA A 75 12.79 -5.32 -12.32
N TYR A 76 11.69 -5.04 -11.62
CA TYR A 76 11.49 -5.35 -10.21
C TYR A 76 10.50 -6.49 -9.96
N CYS A 77 9.50 -6.64 -10.81
CA CYS A 77 8.37 -7.55 -10.61
C CYS A 77 8.17 -8.56 -11.76
N GLY A 78 9.06 -8.54 -12.76
CA GLY A 78 9.01 -9.42 -13.92
C GLY A 78 8.05 -8.98 -15.04
N PHE A 79 8.32 -9.45 -16.23
CA PHE A 79 7.53 -9.14 -17.43
C PHE A 79 6.03 -9.43 -17.28
N PRO A 80 5.58 -10.55 -16.69
CA PRO A 80 4.15 -10.85 -16.62
C PRO A 80 3.34 -9.75 -15.94
N ARG A 81 3.81 -9.21 -14.82
CA ARG A 81 3.13 -8.13 -14.10
C ARG A 81 3.11 -6.82 -14.89
N SER A 82 4.24 -6.48 -15.52
CA SER A 82 4.34 -5.28 -16.37
C SER A 82 3.39 -5.37 -17.57
N LEU A 83 3.37 -6.50 -18.28
CA LEU A 83 2.49 -6.71 -19.44
C LEU A 83 1.00 -6.65 -19.05
N ASN A 84 0.61 -7.26 -17.93
CA ASN A 84 -0.76 -7.19 -17.43
C ASN A 84 -1.15 -5.75 -17.05
N ALA A 85 -0.25 -5.02 -16.41
CA ALA A 85 -0.46 -3.62 -16.05
C ALA A 85 -0.60 -2.72 -17.28
N LEU A 86 0.27 -2.88 -18.28
CA LEU A 86 0.19 -2.17 -19.56
C LEU A 86 -1.10 -2.53 -20.32
N GLY A 87 -1.53 -3.79 -20.29
CA GLY A 87 -2.80 -4.23 -20.86
C GLY A 87 -4.00 -3.56 -20.18
N THR A 88 -3.98 -3.47 -18.85
CA THR A 88 -4.99 -2.75 -18.06
C THR A 88 -5.03 -1.27 -18.42
N PHE A 89 -3.87 -0.63 -18.53
CA PHE A 89 -3.77 0.78 -18.92
C PHE A 89 -4.26 1.03 -20.33
N MET A 90 -3.86 0.18 -21.29
CA MET A 90 -4.34 0.24 -22.67
C MET A 90 -5.86 0.10 -22.75
N GLY A 91 -6.46 -0.79 -21.95
CA GLY A 91 -7.91 -0.96 -21.84
C GLY A 91 -8.60 0.31 -21.31
N LEU A 92 -8.07 0.90 -20.24
CA LEU A 92 -8.57 2.14 -19.67
C LEU A 92 -8.56 3.30 -20.70
N LEU A 93 -7.47 3.46 -21.46
CA LEU A 93 -7.35 4.54 -22.45
C LEU A 93 -8.34 4.43 -23.61
N LYS A 94 -8.85 3.22 -23.91
CA LYS A 94 -9.93 3.06 -24.91
C LYS A 94 -11.28 3.56 -24.42
N GLU A 95 -11.46 3.66 -23.11
CA GLU A 95 -12.70 4.14 -22.46
C GLU A 95 -12.64 5.65 -22.14
N ARG A 96 -11.52 6.31 -22.40
CA ARG A 96 -11.25 7.70 -22.04
C ARG A 96 -10.86 8.54 -23.25
N SER A 97 -11.03 9.85 -23.14
CA SER A 97 -10.60 10.83 -24.12
C SER A 97 -10.11 12.09 -23.43
N GLY A 98 -9.21 12.83 -24.09
CA GLY A 98 -8.72 14.11 -23.58
C GLY A 98 -7.57 14.01 -22.58
N ASP A 99 -7.08 12.81 -22.27
CA ASP A 99 -5.92 12.62 -21.40
C ASP A 99 -4.63 13.17 -22.02
N LYS A 100 -3.77 13.77 -21.19
CA LYS A 100 -2.50 14.35 -21.66
C LYS A 100 -1.53 13.28 -22.11
N ALA A 101 -1.07 13.36 -23.35
CA ALA A 101 -0.14 12.37 -23.93
C ALA A 101 1.20 12.33 -23.16
N GLY A 102 1.71 13.50 -22.73
CA GLY A 102 3.06 13.64 -22.21
C GLY A 102 4.09 13.70 -23.31
N ARG A 103 5.37 13.87 -22.95
CA ARG A 103 6.44 13.92 -23.92
C ARG A 103 7.08 12.54 -24.15
N ALA A 104 7.55 12.29 -25.35
CA ALA A 104 8.43 11.16 -25.63
C ALA A 104 9.81 11.35 -24.98
N PRO A 105 10.55 10.27 -24.67
CA PRO A 105 11.94 10.40 -24.25
C PRO A 105 12.78 11.00 -25.36
N SER A 106 13.84 11.72 -24.97
CA SER A 106 14.86 12.14 -25.90
C SER A 106 15.62 10.93 -26.47
N GLU A 107 16.31 11.13 -27.58
CA GLU A 107 17.20 10.09 -28.12
C GLU A 107 18.30 9.75 -27.11
N VAL A 108 18.62 8.48 -27.00
CA VAL A 108 19.72 8.00 -26.13
C VAL A 108 21.03 8.51 -26.74
N PRO A 109 21.94 9.08 -25.91
CA PRO A 109 23.24 9.53 -26.38
C PRO A 109 24.02 8.43 -27.10
N ASP A 110 24.82 8.79 -28.10
CA ASP A 110 25.75 7.88 -28.79
C ASP A 110 26.94 7.51 -27.86
N THR A 111 26.60 6.81 -26.79
CA THR A 111 27.53 6.32 -25.77
C THR A 111 27.27 4.83 -25.59
N PRO A 112 28.30 3.98 -25.49
CA PRO A 112 28.09 2.55 -25.26
C PRO A 112 27.14 2.31 -24.08
N PRO A 113 26.09 1.49 -24.23
CA PRO A 113 25.02 1.33 -23.21
C PRO A 113 25.56 1.00 -21.83
N LEU A 114 26.58 0.16 -21.72
CA LEU A 114 27.20 -0.20 -20.44
C LEU A 114 27.83 1.00 -19.74
N LYS A 115 28.54 1.85 -20.48
CA LYS A 115 29.16 3.06 -19.91
C LYS A 115 28.10 4.09 -19.51
N PHE A 116 27.14 4.34 -20.39
CA PHE A 116 26.04 5.27 -20.13
C PHE A 116 25.25 4.87 -18.89
N GLY A 117 24.90 3.60 -18.77
CA GLY A 117 24.17 3.09 -17.60
C GLY A 117 25.00 3.07 -16.34
N ALA A 118 26.32 2.77 -16.41
CA ALA A 118 27.22 2.87 -15.24
C ALA A 118 27.33 4.30 -14.72
N ASP A 119 27.43 5.28 -15.63
CA ASP A 119 27.48 6.71 -15.28
C ASP A 119 26.15 7.14 -14.64
N ASN A 120 24.99 6.71 -15.18
CA ASN A 120 23.68 6.97 -14.60
C ASN A 120 23.52 6.33 -13.23
N GLN A 121 23.92 5.05 -13.06
CA GLN A 121 23.89 4.36 -11.78
C GLN A 121 24.68 5.11 -10.71
N THR A 122 25.89 5.52 -11.04
CA THR A 122 26.78 6.25 -10.12
C THR A 122 26.16 7.61 -9.71
N LYS A 123 25.57 8.33 -10.66
CA LYS A 123 24.92 9.62 -10.37
C LYS A 123 23.65 9.45 -9.52
N LEU A 124 22.83 8.47 -9.85
CA LEU A 124 21.57 8.17 -9.15
C LEU A 124 21.81 7.77 -7.71
N ILE A 125 22.84 6.94 -7.47
CA ILE A 125 23.17 6.37 -6.15
C ILE A 125 24.10 7.29 -5.35
N GLY A 126 24.85 8.16 -6.03
CA GLY A 126 25.86 9.05 -5.42
C GLY A 126 27.24 8.40 -5.25
N THR A 127 27.39 7.12 -5.60
CA THR A 127 28.67 6.38 -5.50
C THR A 127 28.71 5.24 -6.52
N GLU A 128 29.92 4.81 -6.89
CA GLU A 128 30.09 3.63 -7.74
C GLU A 128 29.65 2.37 -7.01
N VAL A 129 28.82 1.55 -7.65
CA VAL A 129 28.32 0.30 -7.09
C VAL A 129 29.28 -0.85 -7.38
N LYS A 130 29.74 -1.48 -6.30
CA LYS A 130 30.59 -2.69 -6.31
C LYS A 130 30.09 -3.66 -5.23
N GLY A 131 30.46 -4.94 -5.36
CA GLY A 131 30.14 -5.92 -4.32
C GLY A 131 30.32 -7.35 -4.80
N GLU A 132 30.48 -8.25 -3.85
CA GLU A 132 30.76 -9.67 -4.07
C GLU A 132 29.74 -10.35 -4.98
N ILE A 133 28.47 -9.95 -4.92
CA ILE A 133 27.41 -10.52 -5.78
C ILE A 133 27.68 -10.24 -7.28
N PHE A 134 28.28 -9.07 -7.59
CA PHE A 134 28.60 -8.68 -8.96
C PHE A 134 29.86 -9.35 -9.48
N GLU A 135 30.79 -9.67 -8.57
CA GLU A 135 31.97 -10.50 -8.87
C GLU A 135 31.57 -11.96 -9.07
N PHE A 136 30.65 -12.46 -8.25
CA PHE A 136 30.10 -13.82 -8.35
C PHE A 136 29.30 -14.04 -9.63
N ALA A 137 28.48 -13.05 -10.02
CA ALA A 137 27.62 -13.12 -11.20
C ALA A 137 27.75 -11.86 -12.08
N PRO A 138 28.85 -11.71 -12.86
CA PRO A 138 29.11 -10.49 -13.64
C PRO A 138 28.03 -10.15 -14.66
N ALA A 139 27.25 -11.13 -15.10
CA ALA A 139 26.16 -10.92 -16.03
C ALA A 139 25.06 -10.01 -15.41
N ILE A 140 24.76 -10.17 -14.11
CA ILE A 140 23.74 -9.33 -13.46
C ILE A 140 24.20 -7.88 -13.32
N ASP A 141 25.49 -7.64 -13.01
CA ASP A 141 26.07 -6.30 -13.01
C ASP A 141 25.94 -5.61 -14.37
N ARG A 142 26.29 -6.35 -15.44
CA ARG A 142 26.14 -5.85 -16.81
C ARG A 142 24.68 -5.51 -17.16
N PHE A 143 23.72 -6.37 -16.78
CA PHE A 143 22.30 -6.12 -17.06
C PHE A 143 21.77 -4.94 -16.25
N LEU A 144 22.14 -4.80 -15.00
CA LEU A 144 21.80 -3.64 -14.20
C LEU A 144 22.34 -2.36 -14.84
N LYS A 145 23.63 -2.30 -15.15
CA LYS A 145 24.25 -1.11 -15.74
C LYS A 145 23.71 -0.81 -17.13
N ALA A 146 23.84 -1.73 -18.07
CA ALA A 146 23.47 -1.44 -19.46
C ALA A 146 21.96 -1.29 -19.66
N HIS A 147 21.15 -2.13 -19.00
CA HIS A 147 19.74 -2.20 -19.27
C HIS A 147 18.91 -1.39 -18.25
N LEU A 148 19.00 -1.68 -16.94
CA LEU A 148 18.19 -0.95 -15.98
C LEU A 148 18.57 0.54 -15.93
N PHE A 149 19.84 0.84 -15.73
CA PHE A 149 20.30 2.23 -15.61
C PHE A 149 20.58 2.90 -16.97
N GLY A 150 20.82 2.11 -18.02
CA GLY A 150 20.96 2.58 -19.40
C GLY A 150 19.61 2.76 -20.08
N ASP A 151 18.96 1.65 -20.45
CA ASP A 151 17.76 1.68 -21.28
C ASP A 151 16.52 2.22 -20.56
N ILE A 152 16.37 2.00 -19.23
CA ILE A 152 15.18 2.40 -18.50
C ILE A 152 15.40 3.76 -17.79
N PHE A 153 16.38 3.85 -16.88
CA PHE A 153 16.66 5.09 -16.16
C PHE A 153 17.31 6.19 -17.03
N GLY A 154 17.85 5.81 -18.18
CA GLY A 154 18.35 6.76 -19.18
C GLY A 154 17.24 7.50 -19.94
N ARG A 155 15.99 7.07 -19.84
CA ARG A 155 14.85 7.74 -20.50
C ARG A 155 14.40 8.93 -19.65
N ASP A 156 14.54 10.13 -20.21
CA ASP A 156 14.41 11.42 -19.51
C ASP A 156 12.97 11.96 -19.41
N ASN A 157 11.99 11.25 -19.95
CA ASN A 157 10.57 11.63 -19.91
C ASN A 157 9.86 11.29 -18.60
N LEU A 158 10.56 10.63 -17.68
CA LEU A 158 10.21 10.52 -16.26
C LEU A 158 11.49 10.79 -15.45
N ASP A 159 11.46 11.75 -14.55
CA ASP A 159 12.64 12.12 -13.74
C ASP A 159 13.01 11.02 -12.74
N TRP A 160 14.26 11.03 -12.28
CA TRP A 160 14.79 9.99 -11.40
C TRP A 160 14.10 9.96 -10.03
N ARG A 161 13.74 11.14 -9.50
CA ARG A 161 13.01 11.22 -8.24
C ARG A 161 11.65 10.49 -8.34
N THR A 162 10.91 10.74 -9.39
CA THR A 162 9.62 10.08 -9.63
C THR A 162 9.79 8.58 -9.91
N ARG A 163 10.86 8.18 -10.64
CA ARG A 163 11.20 6.76 -10.83
C ARG A 163 11.46 6.06 -9.51
N GLU A 164 12.20 6.71 -8.58
CA GLU A 164 12.48 6.13 -7.27
C GLU A 164 11.23 6.08 -6.36
N ILE A 165 10.34 7.08 -6.40
CA ILE A 165 9.03 7.01 -5.74
C ILE A 165 8.26 5.77 -6.20
N ALA A 166 8.21 5.52 -7.52
CA ALA A 166 7.54 4.35 -8.07
C ALA A 166 8.27 3.04 -7.68
N THR A 167 9.60 3.02 -7.69
CA THR A 167 10.39 1.84 -7.31
C THR A 167 10.21 1.47 -5.85
N VAL A 168 10.26 2.44 -4.94
CA VAL A 168 10.00 2.22 -3.51
C VAL A 168 8.59 1.66 -3.32
N ALA A 169 7.60 2.19 -4.03
CA ALA A 169 6.22 1.69 -3.97
C ALA A 169 6.09 0.25 -4.51
N MET A 170 6.78 -0.09 -5.61
CA MET A 170 6.81 -1.45 -6.16
C MET A 170 7.42 -2.46 -5.18
N LEU A 171 8.60 -2.12 -4.62
CA LEU A 171 9.33 -3.00 -3.71
C LEU A 171 8.61 -3.14 -2.36
N ALA A 172 8.03 -2.06 -1.84
CA ALA A 172 7.22 -2.12 -0.62
C ALA A 172 5.92 -2.94 -0.77
N ALA A 173 5.51 -3.22 -2.02
CA ALA A 173 4.28 -3.94 -2.33
C ALA A 173 4.47 -5.46 -2.48
N ILE A 174 5.71 -5.97 -2.47
CA ILE A 174 6.05 -7.38 -2.67
C ILE A 174 6.97 -7.88 -1.55
N ASP A 175 6.91 -9.18 -1.27
CA ASP A 175 7.69 -9.81 -0.21
C ASP A 175 9.05 -10.33 -0.72
N GLY A 176 10.01 -10.49 0.20
CA GLY A 176 11.31 -11.12 -0.06
C GLY A 176 12.32 -10.22 -0.77
N VAL A 177 12.11 -8.89 -0.74
CA VAL A 177 12.98 -7.87 -1.36
C VAL A 177 13.35 -6.74 -0.40
N GLU A 178 13.39 -7.02 0.89
CA GLU A 178 13.59 -6.01 1.95
C GLU A 178 14.92 -5.27 1.81
N SER A 179 15.97 -5.96 1.37
CA SER A 179 17.29 -5.35 1.15
C SER A 179 17.27 -4.38 -0.05
N GLN A 180 16.57 -4.72 -1.11
CA GLN A 180 16.37 -3.86 -2.28
C GLN A 180 15.51 -2.65 -1.92
N LEU A 181 14.44 -2.85 -1.14
CA LEU A 181 13.62 -1.76 -0.63
C LEU A 181 14.45 -0.77 0.20
N ALA A 182 15.27 -1.25 1.14
CA ALA A 182 16.14 -0.40 1.94
C ALA A 182 17.14 0.39 1.07
N SER A 183 17.72 -0.25 0.06
CA SER A 183 18.63 0.40 -0.89
C SER A 183 17.91 1.50 -1.68
N HIS A 184 16.74 1.22 -2.23
CA HIS A 184 15.97 2.20 -3.02
C HIS A 184 15.39 3.33 -2.18
N ILE A 185 15.08 3.12 -0.89
CA ILE A 185 14.77 4.20 0.05
C ILE A 185 15.95 5.16 0.18
N ALA A 186 17.18 4.65 0.31
CA ALA A 186 18.38 5.49 0.39
C ALA A 186 18.61 6.25 -0.93
N ILE A 187 18.43 5.61 -2.07
CA ILE A 187 18.53 6.22 -3.41
C ILE A 187 17.45 7.30 -3.60
N ALA A 188 16.21 7.03 -3.23
CA ALA A 188 15.12 8.00 -3.29
C ALA A 188 15.44 9.26 -2.47
N LYS A 189 15.98 9.08 -1.25
CA LYS A 189 16.43 10.20 -0.40
C LYS A 189 17.58 10.99 -1.04
N HIS A 190 18.55 10.31 -1.64
CA HIS A 190 19.62 10.96 -2.39
C HIS A 190 19.07 11.81 -3.56
N ASN A 191 17.95 11.40 -4.16
CA ASN A 191 17.28 12.10 -5.24
C ASN A 191 16.16 13.06 -4.77
N GLY A 192 16.18 13.47 -3.50
CA GLY A 192 15.31 14.54 -2.97
C GLY A 192 13.92 14.09 -2.49
N VAL A 193 13.73 12.81 -2.19
CA VAL A 193 12.52 12.34 -1.49
C VAL A 193 12.77 12.42 0.01
N SER A 194 11.94 13.15 0.76
CA SER A 194 12.11 13.32 2.21
C SER A 194 11.71 12.09 3.01
N ASP A 195 12.14 12.01 4.27
CA ASP A 195 11.73 10.93 5.19
C ASP A 195 10.22 10.92 5.41
N SER A 196 9.59 12.09 5.49
CA SER A 196 8.13 12.22 5.57
C SER A 196 7.45 11.62 4.33
N GLN A 197 7.96 11.91 3.13
CA GLN A 197 7.43 11.36 1.88
C GLN A 197 7.65 9.85 1.77
N ILE A 198 8.80 9.31 2.21
CA ILE A 198 9.02 7.86 2.32
C ILE A 198 7.98 7.22 3.25
N GLY A 199 7.76 7.82 4.42
CA GLY A 199 6.72 7.37 5.35
C GLY A 199 5.33 7.36 4.72
N GLU A 200 5.01 8.38 3.93
CA GLU A 200 3.74 8.47 3.19
C GLU A 200 3.63 7.41 2.08
N ILE A 201 4.70 7.16 1.30
CA ILE A 201 4.74 6.07 0.30
C ILE A 201 4.44 4.73 0.98
N LEU A 202 5.16 4.39 2.04
CA LEU A 202 5.00 3.12 2.75
C LEU A 202 3.59 2.98 3.34
N LYS A 203 3.02 4.07 3.84
CA LYS A 203 1.64 4.11 4.33
C LYS A 203 0.64 3.89 3.20
N LEU A 204 0.78 4.58 2.05
CA LEU A 204 -0.10 4.40 0.89
C LEU A 204 -0.03 2.97 0.34
N VAL A 205 1.15 2.35 0.29
CA VAL A 205 1.32 0.97 -0.17
C VAL A 205 0.66 -0.03 0.79
N ARG A 206 0.81 0.19 2.11
CA ARG A 206 0.19 -0.64 3.15
C ARG A 206 -1.32 -0.47 3.17
N ASP A 207 -1.79 0.79 3.15
CA ASP A 207 -3.18 1.13 3.43
C ASP A 207 -4.01 1.30 2.15
N GLY A 208 -3.38 1.58 0.99
CA GLY A 208 -4.04 1.90 -0.28
C GLY A 208 -4.84 3.22 -0.20
N PRO A 209 -5.57 3.61 -1.27
CA PRO A 209 -6.39 4.84 -1.27
C PRO A 209 -7.56 4.76 -0.30
N ARG A 210 -7.90 3.56 0.17
CA ARG A 210 -8.96 3.28 1.14
C ARG A 210 -8.47 2.51 2.35
N GLY A 211 -7.15 2.40 2.57
CA GLY A 211 -6.60 1.56 3.64
C GLY A 211 -6.87 0.05 3.49
N MET A 212 -7.14 -0.43 2.27
CA MET A 212 -7.66 -1.77 2.01
C MET A 212 -6.58 -2.86 1.86
N SER A 213 -5.30 -2.57 2.03
CA SER A 213 -4.23 -3.52 1.68
C SER A 213 -4.11 -4.73 2.61
N ASN A 214 -4.85 -4.77 3.71
CA ASN A 214 -4.78 -5.89 4.66
C ASN A 214 -6.16 -6.37 5.12
N THR A 215 -7.13 -6.43 4.20
CA THR A 215 -8.48 -6.95 4.51
C THR A 215 -8.63 -8.45 4.24
N GLY A 216 -7.53 -9.14 4.00
CA GLY A 216 -7.51 -10.59 3.78
C GLY A 216 -7.88 -11.03 2.35
N PRO A 217 -7.88 -12.34 2.08
CA PRO A 217 -8.03 -12.91 0.73
C PRO A 217 -9.48 -12.97 0.24
N PHE A 218 -10.46 -12.60 1.06
CA PHE A 218 -11.87 -12.72 0.72
C PHE A 218 -12.41 -11.45 0.05
N PRO A 219 -13.51 -11.56 -0.76
CA PRO A 219 -14.13 -10.40 -1.37
C PRO A 219 -14.50 -9.33 -0.35
N PHE A 220 -14.21 -8.07 -0.66
CA PHE A 220 -14.52 -6.94 0.21
C PHE A 220 -16.02 -6.72 0.38
N GLY A 221 -16.79 -6.95 -0.66
CA GLY A 221 -18.24 -6.77 -0.66
C GLY A 221 -18.69 -5.35 -0.92
N ALA A 222 -20.01 -5.13 -0.83
CA ALA A 222 -20.63 -3.81 -0.93
C ALA A 222 -20.68 -3.13 0.44
N GLU A 223 -20.85 -1.81 0.46
CA GLU A 223 -21.12 -1.06 1.70
C GLU A 223 -22.35 -1.66 2.40
N ASN A 224 -22.24 -1.91 3.68
CA ASN A 224 -23.26 -2.58 4.49
C ASN A 224 -24.38 -1.62 4.90
N VAL A 225 -25.06 -1.04 3.92
CA VAL A 225 -26.08 -0.02 4.13
C VAL A 225 -27.26 -0.54 4.94
N ALA A 226 -27.69 -1.79 4.70
CA ALA A 226 -28.84 -2.38 5.37
C ALA A 226 -28.70 -2.47 6.89
N TYR A 227 -27.46 -2.62 7.38
CA TYR A 227 -27.14 -2.73 8.80
C TYR A 227 -26.44 -1.47 9.36
N SER A 228 -26.29 -0.41 8.57
CA SER A 228 -25.50 0.79 8.94
C SER A 228 -25.92 1.40 10.29
N LYS A 229 -27.19 1.33 10.65
CA LYS A 229 -27.70 1.81 11.95
C LYS A 229 -27.17 1.06 13.19
N TYR A 230 -26.54 -0.09 12.97
CA TYR A 230 -25.96 -0.91 14.03
C TYR A 230 -24.41 -0.81 14.07
N PHE A 231 -23.85 0.16 13.34
CA PHE A 231 -22.41 0.36 13.26
C PHE A 231 -22.07 1.82 13.48
N SER A 232 -21.03 2.06 14.28
CA SER A 232 -20.36 3.36 14.35
C SER A 232 -19.23 3.36 13.32
N GLY A 233 -19.38 4.14 12.24
CA GLY A 233 -18.47 4.12 11.08
C GLY A 233 -18.97 3.23 9.94
N LYS A 234 -18.12 3.02 8.92
CA LYS A 234 -18.49 2.25 7.73
C LYS A 234 -18.00 0.82 7.78
N SER A 235 -18.86 -0.09 7.37
CA SER A 235 -18.55 -1.50 7.18
C SER A 235 -19.00 -1.99 5.81
N TYR A 236 -18.44 -3.12 5.40
CA TYR A 236 -18.71 -3.75 4.11
C TYR A 236 -19.03 -5.22 4.32
N LEU A 237 -19.89 -5.79 3.47
CA LEU A 237 -20.38 -7.15 3.62
C LEU A 237 -20.29 -7.91 2.30
N ALA A 238 -19.62 -9.04 2.31
CA ALA A 238 -19.58 -9.99 1.20
C ALA A 238 -20.15 -11.35 1.66
N PRO A 239 -21.37 -11.73 1.27
CA PRO A 239 -21.87 -13.09 1.47
C PRO A 239 -20.99 -14.10 0.72
N LEU A 240 -20.48 -15.10 1.42
CA LEU A 240 -19.60 -16.14 0.87
C LEU A 240 -20.34 -17.46 0.63
N SER A 241 -21.23 -17.87 1.53
CA SER A 241 -22.08 -19.05 1.31
C SER A 241 -23.25 -18.67 0.41
N LYS A 242 -23.33 -19.32 -0.77
CA LYS A 242 -24.41 -19.10 -1.76
C LYS A 242 -25.42 -20.24 -1.79
N ASN A 243 -25.05 -21.39 -1.27
CA ASN A 243 -25.95 -22.56 -1.22
C ASN A 243 -26.73 -22.56 0.09
N SER A 244 -28.00 -22.19 0.04
CA SER A 244 -28.88 -22.15 1.21
C SER A 244 -29.19 -23.52 1.80
N GLU A 245 -29.02 -24.61 1.05
CA GLU A 245 -29.24 -25.97 1.53
C GLU A 245 -28.22 -26.39 2.60
N LEU A 246 -27.01 -25.80 2.57
CA LEU A 246 -26.00 -26.07 3.60
C LEU A 246 -26.40 -25.49 4.96
N GLY A 247 -27.31 -24.54 5.00
CA GLY A 247 -27.81 -23.92 6.23
C GLY A 247 -26.77 -23.23 7.10
N VAL A 248 -25.60 -22.88 6.55
CA VAL A 248 -24.51 -22.20 7.27
C VAL A 248 -24.20 -20.87 6.59
N PRO A 249 -24.78 -19.76 7.04
CA PRO A 249 -24.43 -18.44 6.55
C PRO A 249 -22.98 -18.09 6.91
N VAL A 250 -22.19 -17.74 5.89
CA VAL A 250 -20.82 -17.24 6.04
C VAL A 250 -20.70 -15.94 5.27
N ALA A 251 -20.18 -14.92 5.90
CA ALA A 251 -19.92 -13.64 5.26
C ALA A 251 -18.53 -13.10 5.65
N ASN A 252 -17.87 -12.43 4.72
CA ASN A 252 -16.74 -11.58 5.07
C ASN A 252 -17.27 -10.19 5.44
N VAL A 253 -16.96 -9.74 6.65
CA VAL A 253 -17.32 -8.42 7.16
C VAL A 253 -16.04 -7.61 7.31
N THR A 254 -16.00 -6.44 6.65
CA THR A 254 -14.85 -5.56 6.67
C THR A 254 -15.23 -4.22 7.30
N PHE A 255 -14.40 -3.74 8.22
CA PHE A 255 -14.58 -2.51 8.98
C PHE A 255 -13.52 -1.49 8.59
N GLU A 256 -13.91 -0.24 8.36
CA GLU A 256 -12.96 0.88 8.27
C GLU A 256 -12.27 1.13 9.63
N PRO A 257 -11.09 1.77 9.65
CA PRO A 257 -10.42 2.14 10.90
C PRO A 257 -11.37 2.86 11.87
N GLY A 258 -11.42 2.36 13.11
CA GLY A 258 -12.31 2.88 14.16
C GLY A 258 -13.78 2.44 14.05
N CYS A 259 -14.18 1.78 12.97
CA CYS A 259 -15.55 1.26 12.83
C CYS A 259 -15.77 0.06 13.75
N ARG A 260 -16.92 0.02 14.39
CA ARG A 260 -17.35 -1.04 15.30
C ARG A 260 -18.86 -1.24 15.22
N ASN A 261 -19.33 -2.46 15.50
CA ASN A 261 -20.75 -2.72 15.64
C ASN A 261 -21.25 -2.39 17.07
N ASN A 262 -22.56 -2.29 17.20
CA ASN A 262 -23.23 -2.16 18.49
C ASN A 262 -23.02 -3.40 19.35
N TRP A 263 -23.25 -3.29 20.65
CA TRP A 263 -23.47 -4.43 21.51
C TRP A 263 -24.59 -5.29 20.90
N HIS A 264 -24.39 -6.61 20.85
CA HIS A 264 -25.38 -7.54 20.30
C HIS A 264 -25.16 -8.96 20.81
N SER A 265 -26.10 -9.83 20.54
CA SER A 265 -26.00 -11.25 20.85
C SER A 265 -26.66 -12.10 19.79
N HIS A 266 -26.26 -13.37 19.73
CA HIS A 266 -26.78 -14.39 18.84
C HIS A 266 -27.34 -15.55 19.67
N THR A 267 -28.60 -15.94 19.43
CA THR A 267 -29.20 -17.07 20.17
C THR A 267 -28.57 -18.41 19.80
N GLY A 268 -28.01 -18.54 18.60
CA GLY A 268 -27.31 -19.76 18.13
C GLY A 268 -25.80 -19.76 18.33
N GLY A 269 -25.22 -18.61 18.75
CA GLY A 269 -23.78 -18.39 18.77
C GLY A 269 -23.20 -18.00 17.41
N GLN A 270 -21.91 -17.63 17.40
CA GLN A 270 -21.18 -17.19 16.20
C GLN A 270 -19.70 -17.56 16.30
N ILE A 271 -19.07 -17.84 15.17
CA ILE A 271 -17.61 -17.95 15.08
C ILE A 271 -17.09 -16.80 14.22
N LEU A 272 -16.06 -16.10 14.72
CA LEU A 272 -15.31 -15.12 13.96
C LEU A 272 -13.93 -15.68 13.66
N ILE A 273 -13.50 -15.55 12.39
CA ILE A 273 -12.12 -15.85 11.97
C ILE A 273 -11.54 -14.57 11.39
N ALA A 274 -10.59 -13.96 12.09
CA ALA A 274 -9.90 -12.77 11.59
C ALA A 274 -9.05 -13.12 10.37
N VAL A 275 -9.31 -12.45 9.25
CA VAL A 275 -8.68 -12.76 7.95
C VAL A 275 -7.85 -11.61 7.41
N GLY A 276 -7.81 -10.46 8.10
CA GLY A 276 -6.96 -9.33 7.71
C GLY A 276 -7.09 -8.14 8.64
N GLY A 277 -6.01 -7.37 8.74
CA GLY A 277 -5.93 -6.17 9.57
C GLY A 277 -5.88 -6.44 11.06
N LYS A 278 -6.24 -5.40 11.84
CA LYS A 278 -6.27 -5.45 13.31
C LYS A 278 -7.63 -5.00 13.82
N GLY A 279 -8.17 -5.72 14.77
CA GLY A 279 -9.45 -5.41 15.38
C GLY A 279 -9.49 -5.71 16.86
N PHE A 280 -10.69 -5.61 17.41
CA PHE A 280 -10.99 -5.93 18.81
C PHE A 280 -12.29 -6.70 18.90
N TYR A 281 -12.37 -7.53 19.94
CA TYR A 281 -13.56 -8.22 20.38
C TYR A 281 -13.71 -8.01 21.89
N GLN A 282 -14.93 -7.81 22.36
CA GLN A 282 -15.21 -7.68 23.78
C GLN A 282 -16.56 -8.29 24.12
N GLU A 283 -16.59 -9.14 25.16
CA GLU A 283 -17.82 -9.51 25.84
C GLU A 283 -18.18 -8.47 26.90
N LYS A 284 -19.47 -8.21 27.09
CA LYS A 284 -19.93 -7.23 28.06
C LYS A 284 -19.47 -7.59 29.48
N GLY A 285 -18.80 -6.64 30.14
CA GLY A 285 -18.25 -6.83 31.46
C GLY A 285 -16.88 -7.53 31.52
N LYS A 286 -16.26 -7.85 30.38
CA LYS A 286 -14.90 -8.41 30.29
C LYS A 286 -13.94 -7.43 29.60
N PRO A 287 -12.61 -7.57 29.82
CA PRO A 287 -11.62 -6.81 29.06
C PRO A 287 -11.71 -7.08 27.55
N ALA A 288 -11.42 -6.06 26.73
CA ALA A 288 -11.34 -6.23 25.30
C ALA A 288 -10.12 -7.06 24.91
N ARG A 289 -10.28 -7.91 23.89
CA ARG A 289 -9.24 -8.74 23.30
C ARG A 289 -8.84 -8.17 21.94
N PRO A 290 -7.57 -7.80 21.73
CA PRO A 290 -7.10 -7.44 20.39
C PRO A 290 -7.15 -8.67 19.48
N LEU A 291 -7.47 -8.44 18.19
CA LEU A 291 -7.54 -9.45 17.15
C LEU A 291 -6.59 -9.10 16.00
N LYS A 292 -5.95 -10.12 15.46
CA LYS A 292 -5.12 -10.07 14.25
C LYS A 292 -5.45 -11.25 13.35
N GLU A 293 -4.98 -11.20 12.12
CA GLU A 293 -5.12 -12.30 11.14
C GLU A 293 -4.74 -13.66 11.75
N GLY A 294 -5.59 -14.66 11.54
CA GLY A 294 -5.49 -16.01 12.08
C GLY A 294 -6.16 -16.23 13.44
N ASP A 295 -6.55 -15.15 14.14
CA ASP A 295 -7.27 -15.32 15.41
C ASP A 295 -8.69 -15.81 15.20
N ILE A 296 -9.13 -16.71 16.10
CA ILE A 296 -10.49 -17.26 16.11
C ILE A 296 -11.16 -16.85 17.42
N VAL A 297 -12.42 -16.45 17.32
CA VAL A 297 -13.31 -16.17 18.46
C VAL A 297 -14.54 -17.06 18.35
N GLU A 298 -14.75 -17.89 19.34
CA GLU A 298 -15.96 -18.69 19.49
C GLU A 298 -16.91 -17.99 20.48
N ILE A 299 -18.05 -17.54 19.98
CA ILE A 299 -19.04 -16.78 20.75
C ILE A 299 -20.20 -17.70 21.10
N SER A 300 -20.31 -18.02 22.35
CA SER A 300 -21.39 -18.89 22.85
C SER A 300 -22.78 -18.24 22.69
N PRO A 301 -23.86 -19.05 22.60
CA PRO A 301 -25.22 -18.53 22.56
C PRO A 301 -25.51 -17.49 23.64
N ASN A 302 -26.18 -16.39 23.23
CA ASN A 302 -26.63 -15.28 24.08
C ASN A 302 -25.54 -14.44 24.75
N VAL A 303 -24.26 -14.65 24.42
CA VAL A 303 -23.19 -13.77 24.91
C VAL A 303 -23.35 -12.40 24.27
N VAL A 304 -23.47 -11.36 25.09
CA VAL A 304 -23.48 -9.96 24.63
C VAL A 304 -22.07 -9.50 24.37
N HIS A 305 -21.81 -9.08 23.14
CA HIS A 305 -20.47 -8.70 22.70
C HIS A 305 -20.51 -7.61 21.60
N TRP A 306 -19.36 -7.08 21.30
CA TRP A 306 -19.09 -6.27 20.10
C TRP A 306 -17.74 -6.65 19.50
N HIS A 307 -17.54 -6.30 18.22
CA HIS A 307 -16.26 -6.37 17.53
C HIS A 307 -16.13 -5.23 16.52
N GLY A 308 -14.90 -4.92 16.12
CA GLY A 308 -14.64 -3.83 15.19
C GLY A 308 -13.16 -3.68 14.89
N ALA A 309 -12.84 -2.71 14.06
CA ALA A 309 -11.48 -2.37 13.64
C ALA A 309 -10.72 -1.62 14.76
N ALA A 310 -9.38 -1.72 14.75
CA ALA A 310 -8.52 -0.83 15.51
C ALA A 310 -8.60 0.62 14.97
N PRO A 311 -8.23 1.63 15.77
CA PRO A 311 -8.35 3.03 15.34
C PRO A 311 -7.53 3.41 14.11
N ASP A 312 -6.48 2.65 13.83
CA ASP A 312 -5.47 2.90 12.79
C ASP A 312 -5.37 1.78 11.75
N SER A 313 -6.27 0.80 11.79
CA SER A 313 -6.23 -0.35 10.88
C SER A 313 -7.62 -0.72 10.40
N TRP A 314 -7.72 -1.13 9.16
CA TRP A 314 -8.85 -1.92 8.69
C TRP A 314 -8.88 -3.27 9.42
N PHE A 315 -10.05 -3.87 9.48
CA PHE A 315 -10.23 -5.19 10.06
C PHE A 315 -11.26 -5.99 9.25
N SER A 316 -10.92 -7.21 8.89
CA SER A 316 -11.83 -8.14 8.24
C SER A 316 -11.87 -9.47 8.97
N HIS A 317 -13.06 -10.00 9.07
CA HIS A 317 -13.26 -11.34 9.61
C HIS A 317 -14.36 -12.09 8.86
N LEU A 318 -14.27 -13.40 8.85
CA LEU A 318 -15.40 -14.26 8.51
C LEU A 318 -16.36 -14.31 9.70
N ALA A 319 -17.63 -14.02 9.45
CA ALA A 319 -18.72 -14.25 10.38
C ALA A 319 -19.43 -15.54 9.96
N ILE A 320 -19.43 -16.54 10.84
CA ILE A 320 -20.06 -17.85 10.65
C ILE A 320 -21.19 -17.96 11.66
N GLU A 321 -22.43 -17.96 11.19
CA GLU A 321 -23.60 -18.13 12.04
C GLU A 321 -23.76 -19.59 12.46
N CYS A 322 -23.75 -19.85 13.77
CA CYS A 322 -23.97 -21.17 14.33
C CYS A 322 -25.47 -21.43 14.56
N ASN A 323 -25.89 -22.66 14.46
CA ASN A 323 -27.30 -23.08 14.65
C ASN A 323 -28.30 -22.16 13.90
N PRO A 324 -28.13 -21.96 12.58
CA PRO A 324 -28.81 -20.88 11.85
C PRO A 324 -30.34 -20.97 11.85
N LYS A 325 -30.92 -22.15 12.04
CA LYS A 325 -32.39 -22.32 12.12
C LYS A 325 -32.99 -21.67 13.37
N GLU A 326 -32.20 -21.53 14.44
CA GLU A 326 -32.62 -20.97 15.72
C GLU A 326 -31.89 -19.68 16.06
N ASN A 327 -30.94 -19.27 15.24
CA ASN A 327 -30.12 -18.10 15.48
C ASN A 327 -30.88 -16.81 15.15
N LYS A 328 -31.00 -15.94 16.15
CA LYS A 328 -31.57 -14.60 16.02
C LYS A 328 -30.58 -13.60 16.60
N ASN A 329 -30.34 -12.53 15.85
CA ASN A 329 -29.50 -11.45 16.29
C ASN A 329 -30.34 -10.46 17.09
N THR A 330 -29.90 -10.13 18.29
CA THR A 330 -30.46 -9.06 19.13
C THR A 330 -29.46 -7.92 19.18
N TRP A 331 -29.80 -6.80 18.56
CA TRP A 331 -29.03 -5.58 18.58
C TRP A 331 -29.39 -4.71 19.79
N LEU A 332 -28.38 -4.23 20.49
CA LEU A 332 -28.50 -3.41 21.68
C LEU A 332 -27.93 -2.00 21.42
N GLU A 333 -27.56 -1.28 22.47
CA GLU A 333 -27.00 0.05 22.41
C GLU A 333 -25.67 0.12 21.64
N PRO A 334 -25.35 1.27 21.05
CA PRO A 334 -24.03 1.50 20.47
C PRO A 334 -22.92 1.39 21.51
N VAL A 335 -21.76 0.88 21.10
CA VAL A 335 -20.53 1.03 21.89
C VAL A 335 -20.12 2.50 21.83
N SER A 336 -20.13 3.17 22.98
CA SER A 336 -19.78 4.59 23.06
C SER A 336 -18.31 4.85 22.70
N ASP A 337 -17.97 6.09 22.35
CA ASP A 337 -16.58 6.46 22.07
C ASP A 337 -15.68 6.27 23.29
N ALA A 338 -16.20 6.45 24.51
CA ALA A 338 -15.48 6.23 25.75
C ALA A 338 -15.18 4.74 25.97
N GLU A 339 -16.18 3.85 25.82
CA GLU A 339 -15.98 2.39 25.91
C GLU A 339 -14.99 1.88 24.84
N TYR A 340 -15.10 2.41 23.62
CA TYR A 340 -14.18 2.05 22.56
C TYR A 340 -12.75 2.55 22.85
N ALA A 341 -12.57 3.78 23.31
CA ALA A 341 -11.25 4.32 23.67
C ALA A 341 -10.59 3.49 24.77
N GLU A 342 -11.35 3.12 25.83
CA GLU A 342 -10.87 2.23 26.88
C GLU A 342 -10.46 0.85 26.32
N ALA A 343 -11.28 0.26 25.47
CA ALA A 343 -11.04 -1.05 24.87
C ALA A 343 -9.77 -1.10 24.01
N VAL A 344 -9.42 -0.01 23.33
CA VAL A 344 -8.23 0.08 22.46
C VAL A 344 -7.00 0.67 23.14
N GLY A 345 -7.08 0.98 24.44
CA GLY A 345 -5.96 1.49 25.24
C GLY A 345 -5.59 2.94 24.96
N LYS A 346 -6.59 3.79 24.70
CA LYS A 346 -6.42 5.23 24.48
C LYS A 346 -7.02 6.05 25.62
#